data_a27f41d247f93c4cb73ccd2e6fbe5490
#
_entry.id   a27f41d247f93c4cb73ccd2e6fbe5490
#
_cell.length_a   1.000
_cell.length_b   1.000
_cell.length_c   1.000
_cell.angle_alpha   90.00
_cell.angle_beta   90.00
_cell.angle_gamma   90.00
#
_symmetry.space_group_name_H-M   'P 1'
#
loop_
_entity.id
_entity.type
_entity.pdbx_description
1 polymer ?
#
loop_
_entity_poly.entity_id
_entity_poly.type
_entity_poly.pdbx_seq_one_letter_code
_entity_poly.pdbx_strand_id
1 'polypeptide(L)'
;MSGRKKFIAGVVLGTLLSFHAFAAEDTALSAADRKAIVQTLVVKMNANYIEPAVAERVGSAIARKNAEGGYATAASVKAFSAALEKDLRELSGDLHFGAAFYEGLRERSGADELPSRAKIDEWREQAARRGYGIEKIERLPGNVGYIELRGFGGPEFVGAAYTAALSLMAGTDALILDRRRNGGGSPASVAYLMSHFFPFGDERHLIDMYDRPTGLTRQFWTVKTVAQRYDKPVYVLTSARTFSGGEDFSYGIQAQKRGTVVGETTGGGSNPVSWYNLGQDIIVAIPTARTTNVVTKTNWEHVGVKPDIAVPAAQALQTAHAAILRNLVSSAKEGKERQELQRVLAMVEKGESEQPVYTLRGER
;
A
#
# COMPACT_ATOMS: atom_id res chain seq x y z
N MET A 1 68.70 42.18 7.49
CA MET A 1 68.51 41.06 8.45
C MET A 1 67.24 40.35 8.05
N SER A 2 67.40 39.21 7.39
CA SER A 2 66.34 38.48 6.74
C SER A 2 65.81 37.38 7.68
N GLY A 3 64.52 37.42 8.04
CA GLY A 3 63.84 36.40 8.85
C GLY A 3 62.97 35.52 7.94
N ARG A 4 63.47 34.35 7.58
CA ARG A 4 62.72 33.31 6.87
C ARG A 4 61.68 32.65 7.80
N LYS A 5 60.39 32.84 7.53
CA LYS A 5 59.31 32.05 8.12
C LYS A 5 59.18 30.70 7.39
N LYS A 6 59.43 29.62 8.11
CA LYS A 6 59.18 28.25 7.65
C LYS A 6 57.69 27.97 7.68
N PHE A 7 57.08 27.65 6.53
CA PHE A 7 55.75 27.06 6.43
C PHE A 7 55.88 25.56 6.68
N ILE A 8 55.21 25.10 7.74
CA ILE A 8 55.01 23.66 7.99
C ILE A 8 53.70 23.29 7.33
N ALA A 9 53.81 22.51 6.24
CA ALA A 9 52.64 21.87 5.62
C ALA A 9 52.20 20.68 6.45
N GLY A 10 51.08 20.85 7.15
CA GLY A 10 50.42 19.75 7.84
C GLY A 10 49.64 18.91 6.83
N VAL A 11 50.11 17.70 6.58
CA VAL A 11 49.35 16.66 5.86
C VAL A 11 48.27 16.16 6.77
N VAL A 12 47.03 16.56 6.51
CA VAL A 12 45.86 15.95 7.15
C VAL A 12 45.56 14.63 6.44
N LEU A 13 45.95 13.53 7.07
CA LEU A 13 45.61 12.18 6.64
C LEU A 13 44.15 11.95 6.99
N GLY A 14 43.27 12.20 6.02
CA GLY A 14 41.83 11.87 6.15
C GLY A 14 41.66 10.35 6.14
N THR A 15 41.44 9.80 7.32
CA THR A 15 40.96 8.40 7.45
C THR A 15 39.54 8.35 6.93
N LEU A 16 39.38 7.86 5.72
CA LEU A 16 38.10 7.40 5.16
C LEU A 16 37.63 6.21 6.03
N LEU A 17 36.79 6.48 7.02
CA LEU A 17 36.00 5.45 7.68
C LEU A 17 35.00 4.92 6.64
N SER A 18 35.39 3.86 5.95
CA SER A 18 34.46 3.04 5.19
C SER A 18 33.47 2.45 6.16
N PHE A 19 32.26 3.00 6.21
CA PHE A 19 31.11 2.33 6.80
C PHE A 19 30.83 1.08 5.94
N HIS A 20 31.43 -0.04 6.34
CA HIS A 20 30.94 -1.33 5.90
C HIS A 20 29.55 -1.51 6.54
N ALA A 21 28.50 -1.34 5.77
CA ALA A 21 27.23 -1.91 6.11
C ALA A 21 27.46 -3.42 6.20
N PHE A 22 27.56 -3.94 7.41
CA PHE A 22 27.51 -5.37 7.64
C PHE A 22 26.15 -5.84 7.12
N ALA A 23 26.12 -6.39 5.92
CA ALA A 23 25.00 -7.21 5.50
C ALA A 23 24.96 -8.37 6.51
N ALA A 24 23.88 -8.49 7.28
CA ALA A 24 23.69 -9.60 8.20
C ALA A 24 24.02 -10.91 7.46
N GLU A 25 24.97 -11.68 7.97
CA GLU A 25 25.38 -12.94 7.36
C GLU A 25 24.16 -13.87 7.32
N ASP A 26 23.91 -14.44 6.15
CA ASP A 26 22.84 -15.41 5.94
C ASP A 26 23.20 -16.71 6.66
N THR A 27 22.70 -16.87 7.88
CA THR A 27 23.05 -17.95 8.79
C THR A 27 22.63 -19.32 8.24
N ALA A 28 23.52 -20.28 8.31
CA ALA A 28 23.22 -21.67 7.93
C ALA A 28 22.18 -22.29 8.88
N LEU A 29 21.21 -23.03 8.32
CA LEU A 29 20.21 -23.79 9.08
C LEU A 29 20.51 -25.30 9.06
N SER A 30 20.54 -25.91 10.23
CA SER A 30 20.56 -27.36 10.37
C SER A 30 19.21 -28.00 10.05
N ALA A 31 19.16 -29.30 9.83
CA ALA A 31 17.90 -30.04 9.70
C ALA A 31 17.03 -29.95 10.99
N ALA A 32 17.67 -29.85 12.15
CA ALA A 32 16.99 -29.70 13.43
C ALA A 32 16.32 -28.31 13.54
N ASP A 33 17.02 -27.24 13.12
CA ASP A 33 16.45 -25.88 13.09
C ASP A 33 15.24 -25.82 12.18
N ARG A 34 15.34 -26.32 10.93
CA ARG A 34 14.21 -26.36 10.00
C ARG A 34 13.00 -27.10 10.59
N LYS A 35 13.25 -28.24 11.26
CA LYS A 35 12.19 -29.01 11.93
C LYS A 35 11.50 -28.18 13.02
N ALA A 36 12.26 -27.49 13.87
CA ALA A 36 11.73 -26.65 14.95
C ALA A 36 10.93 -25.48 14.41
N ILE A 37 11.42 -24.79 13.37
CA ILE A 37 10.72 -23.68 12.70
C ILE A 37 9.39 -24.16 12.12
N VAL A 38 9.38 -25.28 11.38
CA VAL A 38 8.15 -25.85 10.80
C VAL A 38 7.15 -26.26 11.86
N GLN A 39 7.60 -26.87 12.97
CA GLN A 39 6.72 -27.19 14.09
C GLN A 39 6.07 -25.93 14.68
N THR A 40 6.84 -24.88 14.91
CA THR A 40 6.34 -23.61 15.40
C THR A 40 5.35 -22.98 14.41
N LEU A 41 5.68 -22.99 13.11
CA LEU A 41 4.78 -22.49 12.05
C LEU A 41 3.43 -23.21 12.08
N VAL A 42 3.43 -24.55 12.13
CA VAL A 42 2.17 -25.35 12.16
C VAL A 42 1.32 -25.00 13.37
N VAL A 43 1.94 -24.87 14.55
CA VAL A 43 1.22 -24.47 15.78
C VAL A 43 0.61 -23.06 15.61
N LYS A 44 1.40 -22.09 15.13
CA LYS A 44 0.94 -20.70 14.95
C LYS A 44 -0.16 -20.62 13.89
N MET A 45 -0.05 -21.35 12.78
CA MET A 45 -1.09 -21.40 11.74
C MET A 45 -2.40 -21.97 12.26
N ASN A 46 -2.37 -23.14 12.90
CA ASN A 46 -3.56 -23.80 13.41
C ASN A 46 -4.30 -22.95 14.46
N ALA A 47 -3.54 -22.21 15.27
CA ALA A 47 -4.13 -21.33 16.29
C ALA A 47 -4.73 -20.05 15.69
N ASN A 48 -4.15 -19.49 14.64
CA ASN A 48 -4.38 -18.10 14.29
C ASN A 48 -4.90 -17.85 12.86
N TYR A 49 -4.60 -18.71 11.88
CA TYR A 49 -5.01 -18.44 10.49
C TYR A 49 -6.54 -18.43 10.38
N ILE A 50 -7.07 -17.44 9.65
CA ILE A 50 -8.52 -17.17 9.57
C ILE A 50 -9.33 -18.35 9.02
N GLU A 51 -8.71 -19.24 8.23
CA GLU A 51 -9.33 -20.43 7.65
C GLU A 51 -8.76 -21.71 8.30
N PRO A 52 -9.37 -22.26 9.38
CA PRO A 52 -8.81 -23.39 10.15
C PRO A 52 -8.54 -24.64 9.32
N ALA A 53 -9.46 -25.01 8.43
CA ALA A 53 -9.30 -26.21 7.58
C ALA A 53 -8.14 -26.06 6.59
N VAL A 54 -7.88 -24.84 6.11
CA VAL A 54 -6.73 -24.56 5.25
C VAL A 54 -5.44 -24.56 6.07
N ALA A 55 -5.46 -24.04 7.30
CA ALA A 55 -4.30 -24.10 8.22
C ALA A 55 -3.82 -25.52 8.43
N GLU A 56 -4.73 -26.44 8.75
CA GLU A 56 -4.42 -27.85 8.97
C GLU A 56 -3.84 -28.52 7.71
N ARG A 57 -4.46 -28.31 6.55
CA ARG A 57 -4.04 -28.87 5.28
C ARG A 57 -2.65 -28.37 4.88
N VAL A 58 -2.44 -27.05 4.91
CA VAL A 58 -1.18 -26.41 4.52
C VAL A 58 -0.06 -26.74 5.51
N GLY A 59 -0.33 -26.66 6.81
CA GLY A 59 0.61 -27.02 7.86
C GLY A 59 1.08 -28.47 7.75
N SER A 60 0.16 -29.42 7.51
CA SER A 60 0.49 -30.83 7.29
C SER A 60 1.33 -31.05 6.03
N ALA A 61 1.02 -30.34 4.95
CA ALA A 61 1.79 -30.45 3.69
C ALA A 61 3.24 -29.93 3.86
N ILE A 62 3.44 -28.80 4.53
CA ILE A 62 4.75 -28.23 4.82
C ILE A 62 5.55 -29.14 5.78
N ALA A 63 4.91 -29.66 6.82
CA ALA A 63 5.54 -30.58 7.76
C ALA A 63 6.04 -31.86 7.06
N ARG A 64 5.20 -32.48 6.20
CA ARG A 64 5.57 -33.65 5.39
C ARG A 64 6.72 -33.34 4.44
N LYS A 65 6.63 -32.25 3.67
CA LYS A 65 7.71 -31.81 2.75
C LYS A 65 9.05 -31.65 3.50
N ASN A 66 9.03 -31.06 4.70
CA ASN A 66 10.24 -30.94 5.52
C ASN A 66 10.77 -32.29 5.98
N ALA A 67 9.91 -33.22 6.41
CA ALA A 67 10.30 -34.57 6.84
C ALA A 67 10.91 -35.38 5.70
N GLU A 68 10.43 -35.21 4.48
CA GLU A 68 10.92 -35.86 3.25
C GLU A 68 12.18 -35.17 2.69
N GLY A 69 12.74 -34.17 3.37
CA GLY A 69 13.95 -33.45 2.93
C GLY A 69 13.71 -32.43 1.81
N GLY A 70 12.46 -32.05 1.52
CA GLY A 70 12.11 -31.12 0.43
C GLY A 70 12.64 -29.70 0.59
N TYR A 71 13.18 -29.36 1.77
CA TYR A 71 13.88 -28.10 2.03
C TYR A 71 15.39 -28.25 2.23
N ALA A 72 15.98 -29.41 1.90
CA ALA A 72 17.40 -29.65 2.14
C ALA A 72 18.32 -28.66 1.41
N THR A 73 17.92 -28.21 0.22
CA THR A 73 18.66 -27.23 -0.58
C THR A 73 18.54 -25.78 -0.05
N ALA A 74 17.54 -25.50 0.77
CA ALA A 74 17.36 -24.20 1.44
C ALA A 74 18.21 -24.19 2.73
N ALA A 75 19.54 -24.09 2.56
CA ALA A 75 20.50 -24.29 3.62
C ALA A 75 20.72 -23.08 4.54
N SER A 76 20.16 -21.92 4.20
CA SER A 76 20.28 -20.69 4.98
C SER A 76 18.91 -20.16 5.44
N VAL A 77 18.91 -19.27 6.42
CA VAL A 77 17.70 -18.65 6.98
C VAL A 77 16.92 -17.92 5.88
N LYS A 78 17.59 -17.13 5.04
CA LYS A 78 16.95 -16.39 3.95
C LYS A 78 16.37 -17.30 2.88
N ALA A 79 17.12 -18.32 2.46
CA ALA A 79 16.65 -19.28 1.48
C ALA A 79 15.46 -20.10 2.00
N PHE A 80 15.49 -20.48 3.28
CA PHE A 80 14.42 -21.24 3.90
C PHE A 80 13.16 -20.42 4.09
N SER A 81 13.26 -19.15 4.56
CA SER A 81 12.11 -18.28 4.66
C SER A 81 11.45 -18.04 3.31
N ALA A 82 12.23 -17.81 2.24
CA ALA A 82 11.70 -17.65 0.89
C ALA A 82 10.96 -18.92 0.39
N ALA A 83 11.51 -20.11 0.69
CA ALA A 83 10.86 -21.38 0.36
C ALA A 83 9.55 -21.59 1.14
N LEU A 84 9.51 -21.22 2.43
CA LEU A 84 8.30 -21.26 3.23
C LEU A 84 7.24 -20.29 2.71
N GLU A 85 7.60 -19.03 2.39
CA GLU A 85 6.68 -18.04 1.83
C GLU A 85 6.05 -18.55 0.55
N LYS A 86 6.87 -19.09 -0.36
CA LYS A 86 6.38 -19.68 -1.60
C LYS A 86 5.34 -20.76 -1.35
N ASP A 87 5.68 -21.76 -0.52
CA ASP A 87 4.77 -22.88 -0.24
C ASP A 87 3.49 -22.42 0.49
N LEU A 88 3.61 -21.49 1.44
CA LEU A 88 2.46 -20.93 2.14
C LEU A 88 1.47 -20.30 1.17
N ARG A 89 1.95 -19.46 0.24
CA ARG A 89 1.11 -18.81 -0.78
C ARG A 89 0.53 -19.79 -1.79
N GLU A 90 1.35 -20.70 -2.31
CA GLU A 90 0.90 -21.67 -3.32
C GLU A 90 -0.13 -22.66 -2.76
N LEU A 91 0.08 -23.14 -1.53
CA LEU A 91 -0.80 -24.13 -0.92
C LEU A 91 -2.08 -23.52 -0.34
N SER A 92 -2.04 -22.29 0.15
CA SER A 92 -3.22 -21.62 0.70
C SER A 92 -4.02 -20.86 -0.36
N GLY A 93 -3.35 -20.32 -1.37
CA GLY A 93 -3.88 -19.32 -2.29
C GLY A 93 -3.95 -17.91 -1.70
N ASP A 94 -3.58 -17.71 -0.43
CA ASP A 94 -3.64 -16.41 0.27
C ASP A 94 -2.30 -15.69 0.11
N LEU A 95 -2.31 -14.58 -0.64
CA LEU A 95 -1.13 -13.79 -0.97
C LEU A 95 -0.63 -12.93 0.22
N HIS A 96 -1.39 -12.83 1.29
CA HIS A 96 -0.96 -12.15 2.51
C HIS A 96 0.04 -12.97 3.35
N PHE A 97 0.15 -14.27 3.14
CA PHE A 97 1.25 -15.01 3.75
C PHE A 97 2.58 -14.42 3.33
N GLY A 98 3.48 -14.26 4.31
CA GLY A 98 4.86 -13.85 4.08
C GLY A 98 5.76 -14.54 5.08
N ALA A 99 6.99 -14.86 4.69
CA ALA A 99 8.00 -15.30 5.62
C ALA A 99 9.33 -14.63 5.25
N ALA A 100 9.98 -14.01 6.23
CA ALA A 100 11.21 -13.27 6.00
C ALA A 100 12.15 -13.34 7.19
N PHE A 101 13.45 -13.20 6.88
CA PHE A 101 14.48 -13.00 7.88
C PHE A 101 14.49 -11.53 8.34
N TYR A 102 14.41 -11.31 9.66
CA TYR A 102 14.56 -10.01 10.29
C TYR A 102 15.46 -10.13 11.51
N GLU A 103 16.68 -9.64 11.40
CA GLU A 103 17.65 -9.66 12.48
C GLU A 103 17.14 -8.90 13.72
N GLY A 104 17.14 -9.59 14.88
CA GLY A 104 16.84 -8.98 16.17
C GLY A 104 15.39 -8.53 16.41
N LEU A 105 14.44 -8.93 15.56
CA LEU A 105 13.02 -8.68 15.81
C LEU A 105 12.48 -9.69 16.82
N ARG A 106 12.23 -9.19 18.03
CA ARG A 106 11.49 -9.95 19.03
C ARG A 106 10.02 -9.96 18.65
N GLU A 107 9.35 -11.10 18.89
CA GLU A 107 7.89 -11.17 18.86
C GLU A 107 7.34 -10.00 19.69
N ARG A 108 6.42 -9.22 19.15
CA ARG A 108 5.64 -8.30 19.97
C ARG A 108 4.80 -9.16 20.89
N SER A 109 5.32 -9.41 22.07
CA SER A 109 4.60 -10.10 23.12
C SER A 109 3.53 -9.17 23.64
N GLY A 110 2.27 -9.48 23.32
CA GLY A 110 1.10 -8.85 23.89
C GLY A 110 0.61 -7.60 23.15
N ALA A 111 -0.69 -7.57 22.93
CA ALA A 111 -1.42 -6.45 22.34
C ALA A 111 -1.43 -5.18 23.22
N ASP A 112 -0.75 -5.17 24.38
CA ASP A 112 -0.96 -4.21 25.45
C ASP A 112 0.22 -3.27 25.75
N GLU A 113 1.41 -3.46 25.17
CA GLU A 113 2.46 -2.47 25.31
C GLU A 113 2.31 -1.36 24.26
N LEU A 114 1.90 -0.18 24.74
CA LEU A 114 1.93 1.03 23.91
C LEU A 114 3.36 1.25 23.39
N PRO A 115 3.52 1.62 22.12
CA PRO A 115 4.84 1.87 21.56
C PRO A 115 5.54 3.00 22.34
N SER A 116 6.83 2.84 22.60
CA SER A 116 7.63 3.90 23.24
C SER A 116 7.60 5.19 22.41
N ARG A 117 7.82 6.34 23.08
CA ARG A 117 7.89 7.62 22.38
C ARG A 117 8.93 7.62 21.25
N ALA A 118 10.09 7.03 21.49
CA ALA A 118 11.14 6.90 20.48
C ALA A 118 10.66 6.11 19.26
N LYS A 119 9.87 5.05 19.47
CA LYS A 119 9.30 4.25 18.37
C LYS A 119 8.22 5.02 17.59
N ILE A 120 7.40 5.81 18.27
CA ILE A 120 6.42 6.70 17.64
C ILE A 120 7.13 7.76 16.79
N ASP A 121 8.22 8.34 17.29
CA ASP A 121 8.99 9.36 16.59
C ASP A 121 9.69 8.76 15.36
N GLU A 122 10.22 7.55 15.46
CA GLU A 122 10.76 6.77 14.31
C GLU A 122 9.69 6.55 13.23
N TRP A 123 8.48 6.12 13.60
CA TRP A 123 7.39 5.93 12.65
C TRP A 123 6.95 7.24 11.97
N ARG A 124 6.92 8.34 12.72
CA ARG A 124 6.63 9.67 12.17
C ARG A 124 7.68 10.09 11.15
N GLU A 125 8.96 9.88 11.47
CA GLU A 125 10.05 10.18 10.54
C GLU A 125 10.00 9.30 9.29
N GLN A 126 9.73 8.01 9.44
CA GLN A 126 9.56 7.09 8.31
C GLN A 126 8.37 7.48 7.43
N ALA A 127 7.23 7.89 8.01
CA ALA A 127 6.09 8.38 7.26
C ALA A 127 6.45 9.62 6.44
N ALA A 128 7.15 10.59 7.05
CA ALA A 128 7.60 11.81 6.38
C ALA A 128 8.57 11.52 5.23
N ARG A 129 9.58 10.67 5.46
CA ARG A 129 10.56 10.26 4.44
C ARG A 129 9.92 9.56 3.23
N ARG A 130 8.78 8.89 3.44
CA ARG A 130 8.00 8.22 2.39
C ARG A 130 6.90 9.12 1.79
N GLY A 131 6.98 10.45 1.99
CA GLY A 131 5.96 11.39 1.51
C GLY A 131 4.56 11.08 2.03
N TYR A 132 4.43 10.46 3.23
CA TYR A 132 3.16 10.01 3.79
C TYR A 132 2.38 9.02 2.91
N GLY A 133 3.10 8.31 2.04
CA GLY A 133 2.54 7.43 1.01
C GLY A 133 2.11 8.16 -0.27
N ILE A 134 2.12 9.49 -0.30
CA ILE A 134 1.80 10.30 -1.49
C ILE A 134 3.07 10.43 -2.32
N GLU A 135 3.03 9.94 -3.56
CA GLU A 135 4.17 10.01 -4.49
C GLU A 135 4.09 11.23 -5.40
N LYS A 136 2.86 11.60 -5.82
CA LYS A 136 2.65 12.69 -6.75
C LYS A 136 1.31 13.37 -6.50
N ILE A 137 1.32 14.70 -6.60
CA ILE A 137 0.12 15.53 -6.67
C ILE A 137 0.27 16.42 -7.90
N GLU A 138 -0.73 16.44 -8.76
CA GLU A 138 -0.69 17.20 -10.01
C GLU A 138 -2.08 17.68 -10.40
N ARG A 139 -2.17 18.82 -11.08
CA ARG A 139 -3.35 19.25 -11.79
C ARG A 139 -3.13 19.01 -13.28
N LEU A 140 -3.80 18.01 -13.81
CA LEU A 140 -3.78 17.66 -15.24
C LEU A 140 -4.56 18.68 -16.08
N PRO A 141 -4.28 18.75 -17.40
CA PRO A 141 -5.05 19.59 -18.32
C PRO A 141 -6.56 19.34 -18.23
N GLY A 142 -7.38 20.40 -18.42
CA GLY A 142 -8.83 20.33 -18.25
C GLY A 142 -9.26 20.37 -16.79
N ASN A 143 -8.42 20.90 -15.89
CA ASN A 143 -8.68 21.11 -14.47
C ASN A 143 -8.99 19.79 -13.71
N VAL A 144 -8.30 18.70 -14.03
CA VAL A 144 -8.43 17.40 -13.39
C VAL A 144 -7.36 17.21 -12.33
N GLY A 145 -7.76 16.92 -11.09
CA GLY A 145 -6.84 16.58 -10.01
C GLY A 145 -6.27 15.17 -10.17
N TYR A 146 -4.99 15.00 -9.79
CA TYR A 146 -4.34 13.69 -9.77
C TYR A 146 -3.53 13.55 -8.48
N ILE A 147 -3.75 12.44 -7.78
CA ILE A 147 -2.98 12.05 -6.60
C ILE A 147 -2.54 10.59 -6.74
N GLU A 148 -1.23 10.34 -6.77
CA GLU A 148 -0.69 8.99 -6.67
C GLU A 148 -0.40 8.68 -5.20
N LEU A 149 -1.04 7.63 -4.67
CA LEU A 149 -0.84 7.15 -3.32
C LEU A 149 -0.42 5.68 -3.33
N ARG A 150 0.76 5.39 -2.75
CA ARG A 150 1.40 4.07 -2.79
C ARG A 150 1.20 3.22 -1.54
N GLY A 151 0.66 3.76 -0.47
CA GLY A 151 0.43 3.03 0.77
C GLY A 151 -0.31 3.83 1.82
N PHE A 152 -0.80 3.13 2.85
CA PHE A 152 -1.55 3.69 3.95
C PHE A 152 -0.80 3.50 5.27
N GLY A 153 -0.10 4.53 5.73
CA GLY A 153 0.48 4.59 7.07
C GLY A 153 -0.59 4.70 8.16
N GLY A 154 -0.20 4.75 9.45
CA GLY A 154 -1.14 5.04 10.54
C GLY A 154 -1.79 6.43 10.37
N PRO A 155 -3.11 6.58 10.60
CA PRO A 155 -3.82 7.84 10.34
C PRO A 155 -3.26 9.02 11.14
N GLU A 156 -2.71 8.77 12.31
CA GLU A 156 -2.06 9.76 13.18
C GLU A 156 -0.78 10.36 12.55
N PHE A 157 -0.20 9.67 11.57
CA PHE A 157 0.98 10.14 10.85
C PHE A 157 0.65 10.72 9.48
N VAL A 158 -0.32 10.14 8.77
CA VAL A 158 -0.57 10.47 7.35
C VAL A 158 -1.83 11.32 7.12
N GLY A 159 -2.75 11.39 8.10
CA GLY A 159 -4.07 12.00 7.90
C GLY A 159 -4.00 13.47 7.50
N ALA A 160 -3.12 14.26 8.15
CA ALA A 160 -2.94 15.66 7.82
C ALA A 160 -2.45 15.86 6.36
N ALA A 161 -1.55 14.99 5.88
CA ALA A 161 -1.06 15.04 4.50
C ALA A 161 -2.15 14.71 3.48
N TYR A 162 -3.03 13.74 3.78
CA TYR A 162 -4.17 13.41 2.92
C TYR A 162 -5.15 14.58 2.82
N THR A 163 -5.49 15.22 3.95
CA THR A 163 -6.35 16.40 3.97
C THR A 163 -5.73 17.55 3.18
N ALA A 164 -4.42 17.80 3.33
CA ALA A 164 -3.70 18.84 2.59
C ALA A 164 -3.71 18.57 1.08
N ALA A 165 -3.44 17.33 0.65
CA ALA A 165 -3.48 16.93 -0.75
C ALA A 165 -4.88 17.16 -1.37
N LEU A 166 -5.94 16.80 -0.66
CA LEU A 166 -7.31 17.03 -1.11
C LEU A 166 -7.69 18.51 -1.10
N SER A 167 -7.15 19.30 -0.16
CA SER A 167 -7.34 20.75 -0.15
C SER A 167 -6.72 21.42 -1.38
N LEU A 168 -5.55 20.96 -1.84
CA LEU A 168 -4.95 21.43 -3.10
C LEU A 168 -5.81 21.09 -4.31
N MET A 169 -6.55 19.99 -4.26
CA MET A 169 -7.41 19.52 -5.35
C MET A 169 -8.87 20.05 -5.25
N ALA A 170 -9.22 20.81 -4.22
CA ALA A 170 -10.60 21.26 -3.99
C ALA A 170 -11.20 22.06 -5.16
N GLY A 171 -10.37 22.80 -5.90
CA GLY A 171 -10.77 23.58 -7.06
C GLY A 171 -10.83 22.81 -8.40
N THR A 172 -10.49 21.51 -8.42
CA THR A 172 -10.55 20.71 -9.67
C THR A 172 -11.97 20.23 -9.96
N ASP A 173 -12.26 19.87 -11.20
CA ASP A 173 -13.61 19.46 -11.64
C ASP A 173 -13.83 17.94 -11.54
N ALA A 174 -12.75 17.17 -11.43
CA ALA A 174 -12.75 15.76 -11.12
C ALA A 174 -11.40 15.37 -10.50
N LEU A 175 -11.33 14.21 -9.85
CA LEU A 175 -10.12 13.70 -9.20
C LEU A 175 -9.80 12.29 -9.67
N ILE A 176 -8.54 12.06 -10.02
CA ILE A 176 -7.97 10.74 -10.26
C ILE A 176 -7.10 10.35 -9.06
N LEU A 177 -7.42 9.22 -8.43
CA LEU A 177 -6.64 8.60 -7.37
C LEU A 177 -5.91 7.39 -7.93
N ASP A 178 -4.60 7.50 -8.12
CA ASP A 178 -3.80 6.42 -8.68
C ASP A 178 -3.35 5.44 -7.60
N ARG A 179 -3.87 4.22 -7.67
CA ARG A 179 -3.58 3.10 -6.78
C ARG A 179 -2.82 1.97 -7.46
N ARG A 180 -2.44 2.11 -8.73
CA ARG A 180 -1.78 1.06 -9.51
C ARG A 180 -0.53 0.47 -8.85
N ARG A 181 0.12 1.24 -7.97
CA ARG A 181 1.31 0.83 -7.21
C ARG A 181 1.08 0.84 -5.69
N ASN A 182 -0.17 0.74 -5.25
CA ASN A 182 -0.51 0.77 -3.83
C ASN A 182 -0.54 -0.65 -3.26
N GLY A 183 0.37 -0.94 -2.32
CA GLY A 183 0.47 -2.24 -1.65
C GLY A 183 -0.38 -2.38 -0.39
N GLY A 184 -1.20 -1.37 -0.05
CA GLY A 184 -2.06 -1.42 1.12
C GLY A 184 -1.55 -0.67 2.34
N GLY A 185 -1.91 -1.13 3.52
CA GLY A 185 -1.57 -0.55 4.82
C GLY A 185 -2.77 -0.44 5.75
N SER A 186 -2.80 0.57 6.61
CA SER A 186 -3.77 0.72 7.70
C SER A 186 -5.22 0.87 7.23
N PRO A 187 -6.15 0.00 7.63
CA PRO A 187 -7.58 0.17 7.35
C PRO A 187 -8.18 1.45 7.95
N ALA A 188 -7.65 1.91 9.08
CA ALA A 188 -8.07 3.17 9.67
C ALA A 188 -7.72 4.38 8.78
N SER A 189 -6.59 4.33 8.07
CA SER A 189 -6.21 5.36 7.10
C SER A 189 -7.03 5.27 5.82
N VAL A 190 -7.44 4.06 5.41
CA VAL A 190 -8.40 3.88 4.31
C VAL A 190 -9.72 4.56 4.69
N ALA A 191 -10.27 4.27 5.87
CA ALA A 191 -11.50 4.89 6.37
C ALA A 191 -11.38 6.41 6.50
N TYR A 192 -10.22 6.91 6.99
CA TYR A 192 -9.95 8.34 7.08
C TYR A 192 -9.96 9.01 5.69
N LEU A 193 -9.25 8.44 4.72
CA LEU A 193 -9.24 8.98 3.35
C LEU A 193 -10.63 8.90 2.70
N MET A 194 -11.34 7.79 2.86
CA MET A 194 -12.73 7.62 2.39
C MET A 194 -13.65 8.72 2.91
N SER A 195 -13.43 9.17 4.14
CA SER A 195 -14.25 10.20 4.78
C SER A 195 -14.33 11.51 4.01
N HIS A 196 -13.30 11.84 3.23
CA HIS A 196 -13.27 13.06 2.43
C HIS A 196 -14.23 13.05 1.23
N PHE A 197 -14.75 11.89 0.87
CA PHE A 197 -15.60 11.72 -0.33
C PHE A 197 -17.09 11.64 -0.04
N PHE A 198 -17.49 11.76 1.22
CA PHE A 198 -18.90 11.77 1.63
C PHE A 198 -19.27 13.10 2.27
N PRO A 199 -20.51 13.57 2.16
CA PRO A 199 -20.97 14.82 2.78
C PRO A 199 -20.77 14.83 4.29
N PHE A 200 -20.67 16.02 4.87
CA PHE A 200 -20.67 16.17 6.33
C PHE A 200 -22.00 15.63 6.90
N GLY A 201 -21.92 14.82 7.94
CA GLY A 201 -23.08 14.18 8.56
C GLY A 201 -23.55 12.90 7.89
N ASP A 202 -23.01 12.52 6.73
CA ASP A 202 -23.25 11.24 6.07
C ASP A 202 -22.19 10.23 6.49
N GLU A 203 -22.38 9.64 7.68
CA GLU A 203 -21.49 8.64 8.19
C GLU A 203 -21.74 7.29 7.53
N ARG A 204 -20.69 6.68 7.01
CA ARG A 204 -20.74 5.39 6.33
C ARG A 204 -19.99 4.33 7.11
N HIS A 205 -20.68 3.25 7.42
CA HIS A 205 -20.03 1.99 7.79
C HIS A 205 -19.40 1.39 6.54
N LEU A 206 -18.10 1.11 6.58
CA LEU A 206 -17.34 0.70 5.41
C LEU A 206 -17.09 -0.81 5.40
N ILE A 207 -16.45 -1.31 6.46
CA ILE A 207 -16.10 -2.72 6.61
C ILE A 207 -16.26 -3.19 8.06
N ASP A 208 -16.53 -4.47 8.21
CA ASP A 208 -16.33 -5.26 9.42
C ASP A 208 -15.05 -6.10 9.28
N MET A 209 -14.28 -6.21 10.34
CA MET A 209 -13.06 -7.00 10.39
C MET A 209 -13.12 -7.95 11.59
N TYR A 210 -13.42 -9.22 11.32
CA TYR A 210 -13.42 -10.27 12.33
C TYR A 210 -12.02 -10.82 12.51
N ASP A 211 -11.51 -10.81 13.74
CA ASP A 211 -10.20 -11.34 14.11
C ASP A 211 -10.39 -12.69 14.85
N ARG A 212 -9.87 -13.77 14.25
CA ARG A 212 -10.05 -15.12 14.78
C ARG A 212 -9.40 -15.33 16.15
N PRO A 213 -8.13 -14.89 16.41
CA PRO A 213 -7.51 -15.10 17.70
C PRO A 213 -8.26 -14.51 18.88
N THR A 214 -8.87 -13.36 18.70
CA THR A 214 -9.63 -12.69 19.77
C THR A 214 -11.13 -12.96 19.73
N GLY A 215 -11.66 -13.46 18.61
CA GLY A 215 -13.10 -13.61 18.37
C GLY A 215 -13.86 -12.29 18.24
N LEU A 216 -13.14 -11.16 18.13
CA LEU A 216 -13.76 -9.83 18.10
C LEU A 216 -13.96 -9.35 16.66
N THR A 217 -15.00 -8.56 16.46
CA THR A 217 -15.23 -7.82 15.21
C THR A 217 -15.01 -6.35 15.44
N ARG A 218 -14.09 -5.76 14.67
CA ARG A 218 -13.83 -4.33 14.64
C ARG A 218 -14.54 -3.71 13.45
N GLN A 219 -15.21 -2.58 13.67
CA GLN A 219 -15.90 -1.83 12.63
C GLN A 219 -15.07 -0.62 12.18
N PHE A 220 -15.06 -0.33 10.88
CA PHE A 220 -14.46 0.86 10.33
C PHE A 220 -15.52 1.74 9.68
N TRP A 221 -15.55 2.98 10.11
CA TRP A 221 -16.52 3.99 9.70
C TRP A 221 -15.81 5.22 9.14
N THR A 222 -16.50 6.00 8.32
CA THR A 222 -16.04 7.34 7.97
C THR A 222 -15.97 8.23 9.21
N VAL A 223 -15.01 9.17 9.21
CA VAL A 223 -14.70 10.05 10.33
C VAL A 223 -15.38 11.40 10.11
N LYS A 224 -16.15 11.88 11.09
CA LYS A 224 -16.86 13.17 11.03
C LYS A 224 -15.94 14.37 10.89
N THR A 225 -14.77 14.31 11.55
CA THR A 225 -13.89 15.47 11.79
C THR A 225 -13.00 15.86 10.62
N VAL A 226 -13.06 15.17 9.46
CA VAL A 226 -12.30 15.62 8.30
C VAL A 226 -12.88 16.93 7.78
N ALA A 227 -12.04 17.97 7.77
CA ALA A 227 -12.47 19.32 7.41
C ALA A 227 -12.71 19.47 5.89
N GLN A 228 -11.83 18.85 5.08
CA GLN A 228 -11.92 18.92 3.62
C GLN A 228 -12.86 17.86 3.08
N ARG A 229 -13.80 18.24 2.22
CA ARG A 229 -14.67 17.32 1.48
C ARG A 229 -14.47 17.51 -0.02
N TYR A 230 -14.62 16.42 -0.76
CA TYR A 230 -14.56 16.44 -2.22
C TYR A 230 -15.80 15.73 -2.79
N ASP A 231 -16.71 16.49 -3.33
CA ASP A 231 -18.04 16.06 -3.80
C ASP A 231 -18.11 15.78 -5.30
N LYS A 232 -17.07 16.16 -6.05
CA LYS A 232 -16.99 16.02 -7.51
C LYS A 232 -16.61 14.59 -7.92
N PRO A 233 -16.69 14.22 -9.23
CA PRO A 233 -16.38 12.88 -9.70
C PRO A 233 -14.99 12.38 -9.29
N VAL A 234 -14.92 11.11 -8.89
CA VAL A 234 -13.68 10.43 -8.49
C VAL A 234 -13.45 9.21 -9.36
N TYR A 235 -12.24 9.07 -9.89
CA TYR A 235 -11.77 7.92 -10.62
C TYR A 235 -10.60 7.29 -9.87
N VAL A 236 -10.59 5.97 -9.74
CA VAL A 236 -9.57 5.22 -9.02
C VAL A 236 -8.86 4.31 -10.01
N LEU A 237 -7.54 4.49 -10.17
CA LEU A 237 -6.76 3.65 -11.06
C LEU A 237 -6.22 2.43 -10.30
N THR A 238 -6.40 1.24 -10.88
CA THR A 238 -5.95 -0.03 -10.32
C THR A 238 -5.07 -0.82 -11.28
N SER A 239 -4.28 -1.73 -10.72
CA SER A 239 -3.53 -2.75 -11.47
C SER A 239 -3.51 -4.06 -10.67
N ALA A 240 -2.98 -5.13 -11.24
CA ALA A 240 -2.74 -6.38 -10.53
C ALA A 240 -1.80 -6.24 -9.30
N ARG A 241 -1.07 -5.13 -9.17
CA ARG A 241 -0.23 -4.80 -8.01
C ARG A 241 -0.95 -4.02 -6.92
N THR A 242 -2.17 -3.52 -7.17
CA THR A 242 -3.02 -2.92 -6.13
C THR A 242 -3.42 -4.02 -5.17
N PHE A 243 -3.11 -3.85 -3.86
CA PHE A 243 -3.26 -4.93 -2.89
C PHE A 243 -3.76 -4.43 -1.53
N SER A 244 -4.42 -5.32 -0.76
CA SER A 244 -4.81 -5.11 0.64
C SER A 244 -5.57 -3.78 0.86
N GLY A 245 -5.10 -2.86 1.71
CA GLY A 245 -5.72 -1.53 1.91
C GLY A 245 -5.91 -0.71 0.64
N GLY A 246 -5.10 -0.95 -0.42
CA GLY A 246 -5.31 -0.35 -1.75
C GLY A 246 -6.57 -0.88 -2.42
N GLU A 247 -6.85 -2.16 -2.22
CA GLU A 247 -8.08 -2.83 -2.69
C GLU A 247 -9.28 -2.42 -1.83
N ASP A 248 -9.12 -2.35 -0.50
CA ASP A 248 -10.16 -1.89 0.43
C ASP A 248 -10.71 -0.52 0.01
N PHE A 249 -9.82 0.44 -0.26
CA PHE A 249 -10.24 1.75 -0.78
C PHE A 249 -10.98 1.62 -2.12
N SER A 250 -10.43 0.89 -3.08
CA SER A 250 -10.99 0.76 -4.44
C SER A 250 -12.33 0.03 -4.43
N TYR A 251 -12.43 -1.04 -3.65
CA TYR A 251 -13.67 -1.79 -3.45
C TYR A 251 -14.73 -0.95 -2.72
N GLY A 252 -14.31 -0.27 -1.66
CA GLY A 252 -15.20 0.58 -0.86
C GLY A 252 -15.80 1.73 -1.66
N ILE A 253 -14.98 2.45 -2.45
CA ILE A 253 -15.45 3.58 -3.29
C ILE A 253 -16.43 3.10 -4.37
N GLN A 254 -16.18 1.91 -4.95
CA GLN A 254 -17.04 1.28 -5.95
C GLN A 254 -18.36 0.78 -5.31
N ALA A 255 -18.28 0.04 -4.21
CA ALA A 255 -19.45 -0.48 -3.49
C ALA A 255 -20.39 0.62 -3.01
N GLN A 256 -19.83 1.75 -2.55
CA GLN A 256 -20.58 2.94 -2.14
C GLN A 256 -21.06 3.79 -3.35
N LYS A 257 -20.76 3.40 -4.59
CA LYS A 257 -21.09 4.12 -5.83
C LYS A 257 -20.58 5.57 -5.82
N ARG A 258 -19.43 5.80 -5.17
CA ARG A 258 -18.85 7.14 -5.01
C ARG A 258 -17.78 7.46 -6.05
N GLY A 259 -17.25 6.46 -6.72
CA GLY A 259 -16.23 6.64 -7.76
C GLY A 259 -16.24 5.51 -8.77
N THR A 260 -15.51 5.70 -9.86
CA THR A 260 -15.32 4.74 -10.96
C THR A 260 -13.93 4.12 -10.91
N VAL A 261 -13.85 2.81 -10.91
CA VAL A 261 -12.56 2.08 -10.92
C VAL A 261 -12.14 1.79 -12.36
N VAL A 262 -10.91 2.15 -12.71
CA VAL A 262 -10.35 2.03 -14.08
C VAL A 262 -9.01 1.31 -14.03
N GLY A 263 -8.83 0.28 -14.85
CA GLY A 263 -7.55 -0.43 -14.94
C GLY A 263 -7.69 -1.93 -14.97
N GLU A 264 -6.85 -2.64 -14.25
CA GLU A 264 -6.86 -4.10 -14.14
C GLU A 264 -7.54 -4.56 -12.86
N THR A 265 -7.98 -5.82 -12.86
CA THR A 265 -8.36 -6.50 -11.61
C THR A 265 -7.18 -6.52 -10.65
N THR A 266 -7.43 -6.27 -9.37
CA THR A 266 -6.41 -6.16 -8.34
C THR A 266 -5.91 -7.52 -7.83
N GLY A 267 -4.95 -7.52 -6.90
CA GLY A 267 -4.24 -8.73 -6.47
C GLY A 267 -5.05 -9.76 -5.70
N GLY A 268 -6.15 -9.38 -5.05
CA GLY A 268 -7.05 -10.31 -4.36
C GLY A 268 -6.63 -10.70 -2.96
N GLY A 269 -6.23 -9.71 -2.12
CA GLY A 269 -5.92 -9.94 -0.72
C GLY A 269 -6.75 -9.07 0.21
N SER A 270 -7.63 -9.68 0.99
CA SER A 270 -8.52 -8.98 1.92
C SER A 270 -8.31 -9.33 3.40
N ASN A 271 -7.50 -10.36 3.68
CA ASN A 271 -7.33 -10.90 5.02
C ASN A 271 -6.14 -10.23 5.76
N PRO A 272 -6.38 -9.37 6.76
CA PRO A 272 -5.30 -8.75 7.52
C PRO A 272 -4.43 -9.74 8.27
N VAL A 273 -3.13 -9.40 8.40
CA VAL A 273 -2.13 -10.28 8.98
C VAL A 273 -1.73 -9.88 10.40
N SER A 274 -1.31 -10.88 11.17
CA SER A 274 -0.48 -10.73 12.36
C SER A 274 0.88 -11.38 12.14
N TRP A 275 1.91 -10.90 12.83
CA TRP A 275 3.29 -11.32 12.67
C TRP A 275 3.72 -12.23 13.82
N TYR A 276 4.36 -13.35 13.51
CA TYR A 276 4.81 -14.34 14.50
C TYR A 276 6.26 -14.70 14.27
N ASN A 277 7.03 -14.79 15.36
CA ASN A 277 8.40 -15.27 15.33
C ASN A 277 8.40 -16.82 15.29
N LEU A 278 9.14 -17.40 14.35
CA LEU A 278 9.32 -18.85 14.22
C LEU A 278 10.64 -19.37 14.81
N GLY A 279 11.46 -18.50 15.36
CA GLY A 279 12.84 -18.75 15.74
C GLY A 279 13.82 -18.43 14.61
N GLN A 280 15.13 -18.40 14.93
CA GLN A 280 16.21 -18.07 13.99
C GLN A 280 15.96 -16.74 13.23
N ASP A 281 15.35 -15.76 13.89
CA ASP A 281 14.96 -14.46 13.31
C ASP A 281 14.06 -14.58 12.06
N ILE A 282 13.33 -15.68 11.90
CA ILE A 282 12.29 -15.81 10.88
C ILE A 282 10.96 -15.33 11.43
N ILE A 283 10.39 -14.36 10.74
CA ILE A 283 9.04 -13.86 10.99
C ILE A 283 8.10 -14.33 9.90
N VAL A 284 6.92 -14.82 10.30
CA VAL A 284 5.83 -15.17 9.38
C VAL A 284 4.67 -14.22 9.56
N ALA A 285 4.12 -13.71 8.46
CA ALA A 285 2.83 -13.06 8.39
C ALA A 285 1.76 -14.13 8.21
N ILE A 286 0.83 -14.22 9.14
CA ILE A 286 -0.31 -15.15 9.07
C ILE A 286 -1.58 -14.31 8.98
N PRO A 287 -2.44 -14.47 7.95
CA PRO A 287 -3.73 -13.82 7.88
C PRO A 287 -4.66 -14.27 9.01
N THR A 288 -4.91 -13.41 9.98
CA THR A 288 -5.67 -13.74 11.20
C THR A 288 -7.07 -13.19 11.21
N ALA A 289 -7.38 -12.28 10.29
CA ALA A 289 -8.66 -11.61 10.28
C ALA A 289 -9.31 -11.69 8.89
N ARG A 290 -10.65 -11.57 8.86
CA ARG A 290 -11.46 -11.50 7.64
C ARG A 290 -12.13 -10.15 7.56
N THR A 291 -11.89 -9.45 6.46
CA THR A 291 -12.60 -8.22 6.10
C THR A 291 -13.93 -8.58 5.43
N THR A 292 -15.00 -7.85 5.74
CA THR A 292 -16.30 -7.94 5.07
C THR A 292 -16.80 -6.53 4.77
N ASN A 293 -17.03 -6.23 3.49
CA ASN A 293 -17.63 -4.97 3.10
C ASN A 293 -19.13 -4.97 3.46
N VAL A 294 -19.61 -3.91 4.09
CA VAL A 294 -20.96 -3.87 4.65
C VAL A 294 -22.07 -3.74 3.60
N VAL A 295 -21.73 -3.22 2.39
CA VAL A 295 -22.71 -3.08 1.29
C VAL A 295 -22.87 -4.39 0.55
N THR A 296 -21.74 -5.01 0.14
CA THR A 296 -21.76 -6.23 -0.67
C THR A 296 -21.88 -7.52 0.15
N LYS A 297 -21.65 -7.46 1.48
CA LYS A 297 -21.62 -8.60 2.42
C LYS A 297 -20.54 -9.64 2.06
N THR A 298 -19.56 -9.25 1.28
CA THR A 298 -18.41 -10.08 0.86
C THR A 298 -17.13 -9.23 0.84
N ASN A 299 -16.07 -9.76 0.25
CA ASN A 299 -14.79 -9.10 0.11
C ASN A 299 -14.13 -9.46 -1.24
N TRP A 300 -12.87 -9.07 -1.42
CA TRP A 300 -12.09 -9.27 -2.66
C TRP A 300 -11.02 -10.37 -2.53
N GLU A 301 -11.06 -11.19 -1.47
CA GLU A 301 -10.09 -12.28 -1.29
C GLU A 301 -10.13 -13.25 -2.48
N HIS A 302 -8.97 -13.61 -3.01
CA HIS A 302 -8.71 -14.46 -4.17
C HIS A 302 -9.27 -13.96 -5.52
N VAL A 303 -10.16 -12.97 -5.53
CA VAL A 303 -10.85 -12.53 -6.77
C VAL A 303 -10.43 -11.13 -7.24
N GLY A 304 -9.87 -10.32 -6.33
CA GLY A 304 -9.54 -8.93 -6.58
C GLY A 304 -10.75 -8.03 -6.78
N VAL A 305 -10.48 -6.74 -6.91
CA VAL A 305 -11.46 -5.72 -7.27
C VAL A 305 -11.52 -5.62 -8.78
N LYS A 306 -12.65 -5.97 -9.38
CA LYS A 306 -12.87 -5.84 -10.82
C LYS A 306 -13.15 -4.37 -11.15
N PRO A 307 -12.42 -3.77 -12.12
CA PRO A 307 -12.66 -2.39 -12.51
C PRO A 307 -13.99 -2.22 -13.24
N ASP A 308 -14.59 -1.03 -13.15
CA ASP A 308 -15.76 -0.63 -13.94
C ASP A 308 -15.38 -0.43 -15.42
N ILE A 309 -14.14 0.04 -15.66
CA ILE A 309 -13.56 0.19 -17.00
C ILE A 309 -12.28 -0.63 -17.06
N ALA A 310 -12.35 -1.79 -17.67
CA ALA A 310 -11.22 -2.71 -17.78
C ALA A 310 -10.28 -2.31 -18.93
N VAL A 311 -9.04 -1.97 -18.58
CA VAL A 311 -7.95 -1.64 -19.52
C VAL A 311 -6.61 -2.04 -18.89
N PRO A 312 -5.55 -2.25 -19.69
CA PRO A 312 -4.20 -2.43 -19.16
C PRO A 312 -3.80 -1.28 -18.22
N ALA A 313 -3.09 -1.58 -17.16
CA ALA A 313 -2.68 -0.58 -16.15
C ALA A 313 -1.95 0.63 -16.75
N ALA A 314 -1.14 0.42 -17.80
CA ALA A 314 -0.44 1.50 -18.49
C ALA A 314 -1.40 2.50 -19.17
N GLN A 315 -2.57 2.07 -19.59
CA GLN A 315 -3.58 2.89 -20.28
C GLN A 315 -4.60 3.53 -19.30
N ALA A 316 -4.64 3.09 -18.04
CA ALA A 316 -5.68 3.47 -17.09
C ALA A 316 -5.76 4.99 -16.85
N LEU A 317 -4.60 5.67 -16.76
CA LEU A 317 -4.58 7.13 -16.56
C LEU A 317 -5.17 7.87 -17.76
N GLN A 318 -4.74 7.54 -18.97
CA GLN A 318 -5.25 8.15 -20.20
C GLN A 318 -6.75 7.90 -20.36
N THR A 319 -7.19 6.67 -20.12
CA THR A 319 -8.60 6.27 -20.23
C THR A 319 -9.47 7.03 -19.22
N ALA A 320 -9.07 7.12 -17.95
CA ALA A 320 -9.80 7.86 -16.93
C ALA A 320 -9.84 9.35 -17.25
N HIS A 321 -8.72 9.94 -17.64
CA HIS A 321 -8.63 11.35 -18.00
C HIS A 321 -9.52 11.69 -19.19
N ALA A 322 -9.47 10.89 -20.28
CA ALA A 322 -10.35 11.07 -21.43
C ALA A 322 -11.84 10.92 -21.06
N ALA A 323 -12.19 9.93 -20.20
CA ALA A 323 -13.57 9.76 -19.74
C ALA A 323 -14.08 10.98 -18.95
N ILE A 324 -13.25 11.54 -18.07
CA ILE A 324 -13.55 12.78 -17.33
C ILE A 324 -13.79 13.94 -18.31
N LEU A 325 -12.85 14.15 -19.25
CA LEU A 325 -12.94 15.25 -20.21
C LEU A 325 -14.17 15.16 -21.10
N ARG A 326 -14.55 13.95 -21.55
CA ARG A 326 -15.80 13.75 -22.29
C ARG A 326 -17.02 14.18 -21.48
N ASN A 327 -17.07 13.83 -20.20
CA ASN A 327 -18.16 14.24 -19.32
C ASN A 327 -18.18 15.78 -19.11
N LEU A 328 -17.01 16.40 -18.93
CA LEU A 328 -16.90 17.85 -18.81
C LEU A 328 -17.31 18.56 -20.09
N VAL A 329 -16.88 18.09 -21.26
CA VAL A 329 -17.29 18.62 -22.57
C VAL A 329 -18.83 18.53 -22.75
N SER A 330 -19.43 17.40 -22.34
CA SER A 330 -20.87 17.18 -22.49
C SER A 330 -21.70 18.12 -21.59
N SER A 331 -21.20 18.49 -20.42
CA SER A 331 -21.85 19.35 -19.44
C SER A 331 -21.54 20.86 -19.62
N ALA A 332 -20.44 21.18 -20.30
CA ALA A 332 -20.04 22.57 -20.55
C ALA A 332 -20.96 23.26 -21.52
N LYS A 333 -21.31 24.55 -21.23
CA LYS A 333 -22.02 25.42 -22.15
C LYS A 333 -21.19 25.69 -23.39
N GLU A 334 -21.82 25.96 -24.52
CA GLU A 334 -21.13 26.38 -25.73
C GLU A 334 -20.30 27.64 -25.47
N GLY A 335 -19.07 27.69 -25.96
CA GLY A 335 -18.16 28.79 -25.75
C GLY A 335 -16.67 28.36 -25.65
N LYS A 336 -15.85 29.28 -25.22
CA LYS A 336 -14.40 29.09 -25.15
C LYS A 336 -13.99 27.94 -24.23
N GLU A 337 -14.68 27.79 -23.12
CA GLU A 337 -14.40 26.70 -22.16
C GLU A 337 -14.61 25.33 -22.79
N ARG A 338 -15.73 25.09 -23.46
CA ARG A 338 -16.02 23.84 -24.16
C ARG A 338 -15.03 23.56 -25.28
N GLN A 339 -14.66 24.60 -26.05
CA GLN A 339 -13.65 24.46 -27.12
C GLN A 339 -12.28 24.03 -26.53
N GLU A 340 -11.89 24.63 -25.42
CA GLU A 340 -10.64 24.27 -24.73
C GLU A 340 -10.68 22.84 -24.19
N LEU A 341 -11.78 22.43 -23.55
CA LEU A 341 -11.95 21.05 -23.11
C LEU A 341 -11.90 20.05 -24.28
N GLN A 342 -12.49 20.38 -25.43
CA GLN A 342 -12.41 19.56 -26.64
C GLN A 342 -10.98 19.45 -27.16
N ARG A 343 -10.21 20.55 -27.16
CA ARG A 343 -8.81 20.57 -27.54
C ARG A 343 -7.98 19.65 -26.63
N VAL A 344 -8.17 19.79 -25.31
CA VAL A 344 -7.48 18.96 -24.31
C VAL A 344 -7.87 17.49 -24.46
N LEU A 345 -9.15 17.20 -24.69
CA LEU A 345 -9.60 15.82 -24.90
C LEU A 345 -8.90 15.19 -26.12
N ALA A 346 -8.87 15.91 -27.26
CA ALA A 346 -8.20 15.42 -28.46
C ALA A 346 -6.69 15.16 -28.25
N MET A 347 -6.03 16.01 -27.48
CA MET A 347 -4.62 15.84 -27.09
C MET A 347 -4.43 14.58 -26.24
N VAL A 348 -5.26 14.40 -25.19
CA VAL A 348 -5.18 13.23 -24.29
C VAL A 348 -5.48 11.94 -25.05
N GLU A 349 -6.46 11.92 -25.95
CA GLU A 349 -6.80 10.73 -26.75
C GLU A 349 -5.67 10.29 -27.66
N LYS A 350 -4.86 11.24 -28.16
CA LYS A 350 -3.64 10.94 -28.94
C LYS A 350 -2.45 10.52 -28.09
N GLY A 351 -2.55 10.59 -26.75
CA GLY A 351 -1.42 10.34 -25.86
C GLY A 351 -0.38 11.48 -25.84
N GLU A 352 -0.75 12.66 -26.29
CA GLU A 352 0.09 13.85 -26.26
C GLU A 352 0.03 14.50 -24.88
N SER A 353 1.11 15.17 -24.48
CA SER A 353 1.18 15.98 -23.25
C SER A 353 1.38 17.46 -23.60
N GLU A 354 0.82 18.33 -22.77
CA GLU A 354 1.09 19.76 -22.90
C GLU A 354 2.58 20.03 -22.66
N GLN A 355 3.21 20.72 -23.60
CA GLN A 355 4.62 21.09 -23.47
C GLN A 355 4.73 22.44 -22.75
N PRO A 356 5.55 22.55 -21.69
CA PRO A 356 5.81 23.82 -21.02
C PRO A 356 6.45 24.82 -21.97
N VAL A 357 5.97 26.07 -21.93
CA VAL A 357 6.57 27.18 -22.71
C VAL A 357 7.39 28.02 -21.75
N TYR A 358 8.70 28.08 -21.98
CA TYR A 358 9.65 28.82 -21.12
C TYR A 358 10.12 30.15 -21.73
N THR A 359 9.54 30.58 -22.86
CA THR A 359 9.88 31.87 -23.52
C THR A 359 9.05 33.01 -22.92
N LEU A 360 9.59 34.23 -22.96
CA LEU A 360 8.85 35.42 -22.53
C LEU A 360 7.61 35.65 -23.38
N ARG A 361 6.56 36.17 -22.73
CA ARG A 361 5.30 36.52 -23.39
C ARG A 361 5.57 37.67 -24.39
N GLY A 362 5.52 37.39 -25.66
CA GLY A 362 5.81 38.36 -26.75
C GLY A 362 6.93 37.95 -27.71
N GLU A 363 7.64 36.85 -27.40
CA GLU A 363 8.66 36.27 -28.27
C GLU A 363 8.15 35.10 -29.12
N ARG A 364 6.82 35.07 -29.36
CA ARG A 364 6.13 34.05 -30.17
C ARG A 364 5.91 34.51 -31.59
#